data_e26047c11ff25ff0afd6133559a0b0bc
#
_entry.id   e26047c11ff25ff0afd6133559a0b0bc
#
_cell.length_a   1.000
_cell.length_b   1.000
_cell.length_c   1.000
_cell.angle_alpha   90.00
_cell.angle_beta   90.00
_cell.angle_gamma   90.00
#
_symmetry.space_group_name_H-M   'P 1'
#
loop_
_entity.id
_entity.type
_entity.pdbx_description
1 polymer ?
#
loop_
_entity_poly.entity_id
_entity_poly.type
_entity_poly.pdbx_seq_one_letter_code
_entity_poly.pdbx_strand_id
1 'polypeptide(L)'
;GDCRRGPATFVEAIADAQAVARDLAGVDFNKYAEKNVRADKHDAIMGRKGEVCLDVAGCATSRCLGCATVCEVCCDVCPNRANVAIKVPGLAQEQVVHVDGMCNECGNCAVFCPWSGRPYKDKLTLFWSAEDMDASENRGFLPVEGGFRVRLASGEGVYDVDDAACGLPEDVRLTICAVRDDYGYLLAR
;
A
#
# COMPACT_ATOMS: atom_id res chain seq x y z
N GLY A 1 -18.80 -20.82 -2.37
CA GLY A 1 -18.64 -20.81 -3.83
C GLY A 1 -19.69 -21.71 -4.48
N ASP A 2 -19.51 -22.05 -5.73
CA ASP A 2 -20.49 -22.72 -6.61
C ASP A 2 -21.01 -24.06 -6.09
N CYS A 3 -20.17 -24.81 -5.38
CA CYS A 3 -20.59 -26.07 -4.74
C CYS A 3 -21.65 -25.88 -3.65
N ARG A 4 -21.76 -24.68 -3.07
CA ARG A 4 -22.72 -24.36 -2.02
C ARG A 4 -23.97 -23.70 -2.56
N ARG A 5 -23.84 -22.79 -3.50
CA ARG A 5 -24.90 -21.89 -3.96
C ARG A 5 -25.37 -22.14 -5.41
N GLY A 6 -24.63 -22.98 -6.15
CA GLY A 6 -24.71 -23.05 -7.61
C GLY A 6 -23.88 -21.94 -8.27
N PRO A 7 -23.93 -21.82 -9.59
CA PRO A 7 -23.17 -20.80 -10.32
C PRO A 7 -23.46 -19.40 -9.78
N ALA A 8 -22.42 -18.72 -9.33
CA ALA A 8 -22.49 -17.42 -8.69
C ALA A 8 -21.39 -16.48 -9.22
N THR A 9 -21.44 -15.23 -8.82
CA THR A 9 -20.40 -14.27 -9.21
C THR A 9 -19.09 -14.56 -8.47
N PHE A 10 -17.97 -14.13 -9.05
CA PHE A 10 -16.66 -14.24 -8.44
C PHE A 10 -16.60 -13.53 -7.06
N VAL A 11 -17.33 -12.42 -6.91
CA VAL A 11 -17.42 -11.67 -5.65
C VAL A 11 -18.10 -12.50 -4.56
N GLU A 12 -19.17 -13.23 -4.90
CA GLU A 12 -19.87 -14.11 -3.95
C GLU A 12 -19.02 -15.31 -3.55
N ALA A 13 -18.23 -15.85 -4.46
CA ALA A 13 -17.27 -16.93 -4.15
C ALA A 13 -16.20 -16.46 -3.17
N ILE A 14 -15.67 -15.25 -3.33
CA ILE A 14 -14.73 -14.63 -2.39
C ILE A 14 -15.39 -14.39 -1.02
N ALA A 15 -16.62 -13.89 -0.99
CA ALA A 15 -17.35 -13.66 0.27
C ALA A 15 -17.57 -14.96 1.04
N ASP A 16 -17.92 -16.04 0.36
CA ASP A 16 -18.04 -17.37 0.98
C ASP A 16 -16.71 -17.87 1.52
N ALA A 17 -15.62 -17.71 0.78
CA ALA A 17 -14.28 -18.11 1.22
C ALA A 17 -13.84 -17.32 2.46
N GLN A 18 -14.10 -16.01 2.50
CA GLN A 18 -13.82 -15.17 3.66
C GLN A 18 -14.63 -15.59 4.89
N ALA A 19 -15.90 -15.96 4.72
CA ALA A 19 -16.73 -16.44 5.84
C ALA A 19 -16.14 -17.72 6.44
N VAL A 20 -15.75 -18.68 5.60
CA VAL A 20 -15.09 -19.92 6.04
C VAL A 20 -13.75 -19.65 6.71
N ALA A 21 -12.95 -18.74 6.17
CA ALA A 21 -11.67 -18.39 6.74
C ALA A 21 -11.82 -17.75 8.14
N ARG A 22 -12.86 -16.93 8.37
CA ARG A 22 -13.18 -16.38 9.69
C ARG A 22 -13.49 -17.48 10.70
N ASP A 23 -14.36 -18.41 10.30
CA ASP A 23 -14.79 -19.50 11.17
C ASP A 23 -13.62 -20.41 11.56
N LEU A 24 -12.72 -20.70 10.61
CA LEU A 24 -11.57 -21.58 10.85
C LEU A 24 -10.43 -20.91 11.62
N ALA A 25 -10.14 -19.65 11.31
CA ALA A 25 -9.00 -18.94 11.89
C ALA A 25 -9.33 -18.22 13.19
N GLY A 26 -10.62 -18.06 13.54
CA GLY A 26 -11.05 -17.24 14.66
C GLY A 26 -10.68 -15.76 14.54
N VAL A 27 -10.40 -15.30 13.32
CA VAL A 27 -9.93 -13.94 13.03
C VAL A 27 -11.11 -13.08 12.61
N ASP A 28 -11.32 -11.97 13.32
CA ASP A 28 -12.29 -10.97 12.90
C ASP A 28 -11.69 -10.04 11.83
N PHE A 29 -11.92 -10.38 10.56
CA PHE A 29 -11.52 -9.55 9.42
C PHE A 29 -12.30 -8.21 9.34
N ASN A 30 -13.37 -8.04 10.10
CA ASN A 30 -14.10 -6.76 10.15
C ASN A 30 -13.24 -5.64 10.75
N LYS A 31 -12.25 -5.98 11.59
CA LYS A 31 -11.26 -5.01 12.09
C LYS A 31 -10.56 -4.25 10.95
N TYR A 32 -10.39 -4.90 9.81
CA TYR A 32 -9.75 -4.31 8.63
C TYR A 32 -10.75 -3.72 7.63
N ALA A 33 -11.98 -4.26 7.57
CA ALA A 33 -13.03 -3.78 6.66
C ALA A 33 -13.63 -2.45 7.12
N GLU A 34 -13.77 -2.23 8.43
CA GLU A 34 -14.35 -0.99 8.97
C GLU A 34 -13.45 0.24 8.78
N LYS A 35 -12.13 0.02 8.61
CA LYS A 35 -11.18 1.12 8.34
C LYS A 35 -11.26 1.64 6.89
N ASN A 36 -11.91 0.93 5.98
CA ASN A 36 -12.09 1.31 4.58
C ASN A 36 -13.51 1.84 4.31
N VAL A 37 -13.97 2.81 5.06
CA VAL A 37 -15.24 3.50 4.76
C VAL A 37 -15.02 4.40 3.53
N ARG A 38 -15.27 3.84 2.35
CA ARG A 38 -15.14 4.51 1.05
C ARG A 38 -16.16 5.66 0.84
N ALA A 39 -17.21 5.75 1.66
CA ALA A 39 -18.28 6.72 1.46
C ALA A 39 -17.76 8.16 1.50
N ASP A 40 -16.94 8.50 2.53
CA ASP A 40 -16.40 9.85 2.66
C ASP A 40 -15.38 10.21 1.57
N LYS A 41 -14.71 9.21 1.02
CA LYS A 41 -13.71 9.39 -0.04
C LYS A 41 -14.34 9.57 -1.41
N HIS A 42 -15.47 8.91 -1.70
CA HIS A 42 -16.12 8.97 -3.00
C HIS A 42 -16.51 10.42 -3.33
N ASP A 43 -17.12 11.14 -2.41
CA ASP A 43 -17.57 12.52 -2.64
C ASP A 43 -16.37 13.47 -2.77
N ALA A 44 -15.30 13.25 -1.98
CA ALA A 44 -14.06 14.03 -2.10
C ALA A 44 -13.35 13.78 -3.45
N ILE A 45 -13.34 12.54 -3.93
CA ILE A 45 -12.77 12.17 -5.23
C ILE A 45 -13.63 12.74 -6.35
N MET A 46 -14.96 12.62 -6.25
CA MET A 46 -15.88 13.13 -7.28
C MET A 46 -15.90 14.66 -7.33
N GLY A 47 -15.76 15.33 -6.19
CA GLY A 47 -15.67 16.81 -6.11
C GLY A 47 -14.40 17.35 -6.77
N ARG A 48 -13.37 16.53 -6.93
CA ARG A 48 -12.09 16.89 -7.59
C ARG A 48 -11.93 16.28 -8.98
N LYS A 49 -12.94 15.60 -9.48
CA LYS A 49 -12.92 15.03 -10.82
C LYS A 49 -12.79 16.14 -11.87
N GLY A 50 -11.66 16.19 -12.56
CA GLY A 50 -11.33 17.22 -13.54
C GLY A 50 -10.37 18.31 -13.02
N GLU A 51 -10.05 18.36 -11.73
CA GLU A 51 -8.97 19.20 -11.22
C GLU A 51 -7.62 18.51 -11.47
N VAL A 52 -7.08 18.70 -12.66
CA VAL A 52 -5.70 18.31 -12.95
C VAL A 52 -4.79 19.42 -12.46
N CYS A 53 -4.17 19.25 -11.31
CA CYS A 53 -3.13 20.16 -10.86
C CYS A 53 -1.86 19.88 -11.70
N LEU A 54 -1.69 20.63 -12.78
CA LEU A 54 -0.55 20.48 -13.70
C LEU A 54 0.74 21.12 -13.16
N ASP A 55 0.66 21.89 -12.07
CA ASP A 55 1.77 22.70 -11.57
C ASP A 55 2.78 21.97 -10.70
N VAL A 56 2.69 20.66 -10.56
CA VAL A 56 3.71 19.92 -9.83
C VAL A 56 4.76 19.41 -10.79
N ALA A 57 5.57 20.31 -11.32
CA ALA A 57 6.83 19.99 -12.02
C ALA A 57 7.89 19.37 -11.08
N GLY A 58 7.48 18.70 -10.02
CA GLY A 58 8.32 17.99 -9.09
C GLY A 58 8.20 16.49 -9.29
N CYS A 59 9.31 15.82 -9.12
CA CYS A 59 9.55 14.38 -9.19
C CYS A 59 8.30 13.51 -8.93
N ALA A 60 8.01 12.56 -9.82
CA ALA A 60 6.91 11.59 -9.67
C ALA A 60 6.94 10.83 -8.33
N THR A 61 8.09 10.76 -7.70
CA THR A 61 8.32 10.15 -6.38
C THR A 61 7.73 10.95 -5.22
N SER A 62 7.75 12.27 -5.28
CA SER A 62 7.15 13.11 -4.24
C SER A 62 5.61 13.09 -4.30
N ARG A 63 5.02 12.80 -5.44
CA ARG A 63 3.56 12.68 -5.57
C ARG A 63 2.99 11.46 -4.83
N CYS A 64 3.78 10.42 -4.66
CA CYS A 64 3.32 9.20 -4.03
C CYS A 64 3.15 9.32 -2.51
N LEU A 65 4.02 10.12 -1.88
CA LEU A 65 3.92 10.46 -0.45
C LEU A 65 3.22 11.79 -0.21
N GLY A 66 3.18 12.67 -1.22
CA GLY A 66 2.61 14.00 -1.14
C GLY A 66 1.24 14.18 -1.81
N CYS A 67 0.60 13.10 -2.29
CA CYS A 67 -0.70 13.20 -2.93
C CYS A 67 -1.76 13.61 -1.90
N ALA A 68 -2.20 14.86 -1.96
CA ALA A 68 -3.22 15.40 -1.07
C ALA A 68 -4.61 14.78 -1.30
N THR A 69 -4.79 14.06 -2.38
CA THR A 69 -6.01 13.32 -2.70
C THR A 69 -5.65 11.85 -2.79
N VAL A 70 -6.34 11.05 -2.05
CA VAL A 70 -6.14 9.60 -2.08
C VAL A 70 -6.73 9.07 -3.38
N CYS A 71 -5.91 9.05 -4.42
CA CYS A 71 -6.20 8.33 -5.64
C CYS A 71 -5.75 6.87 -5.42
N GLU A 72 -6.68 5.99 -5.16
CA GLU A 72 -6.41 4.56 -4.94
C GLU A 72 -6.54 3.73 -6.21
N VAL A 73 -6.58 4.34 -7.40
CA VAL A 73 -6.71 3.61 -8.68
C VAL A 73 -5.67 2.49 -8.80
N CYS A 74 -4.44 2.74 -8.38
CA CYS A 74 -3.39 1.71 -8.41
C CYS A 74 -3.67 0.52 -7.47
N CYS A 75 -4.42 0.72 -6.39
CA CYS A 75 -4.88 -0.35 -5.51
C CYS A 75 -6.04 -1.11 -6.13
N ASP A 76 -6.99 -0.37 -6.72
CA ASP A 76 -8.22 -0.95 -7.29
C ASP A 76 -7.95 -1.81 -8.54
N VAL A 77 -7.04 -1.36 -9.41
CA VAL A 77 -6.72 -2.06 -10.67
C VAL A 77 -5.66 -3.15 -10.53
N CYS A 78 -5.04 -3.29 -9.36
CA CYS A 78 -4.01 -4.30 -9.14
C CYS A 78 -4.65 -5.69 -8.96
N PRO A 79 -4.46 -6.64 -9.89
CA PRO A 79 -5.05 -7.97 -9.78
C PRO A 79 -4.50 -8.75 -8.59
N ASN A 80 -3.26 -8.49 -8.22
CA ASN A 80 -2.56 -9.16 -7.14
C ASN A 80 -2.64 -8.43 -5.79
N ARG A 81 -3.34 -7.27 -5.75
CA ARG A 81 -3.43 -6.45 -4.54
C ARG A 81 -2.08 -5.99 -3.98
N ALA A 82 -1.07 -5.88 -4.84
CA ALA A 82 0.28 -5.49 -4.45
C ALA A 82 0.40 -4.01 -4.03
N ASN A 83 -0.53 -3.16 -4.43
CA ASN A 83 -0.62 -1.78 -3.93
C ASN A 83 -1.70 -1.73 -2.84
N VAL A 84 -1.33 -1.28 -1.65
CA VAL A 84 -2.21 -1.26 -0.48
C VAL A 84 -2.29 0.16 0.06
N ALA A 85 -3.51 0.71 0.11
CA ALA A 85 -3.73 1.98 0.80
C ALA A 85 -3.79 1.73 2.31
N ILE A 86 -2.99 2.46 3.05
CA ILE A 86 -2.89 2.36 4.51
C ILE A 86 -3.15 3.71 5.16
N LYS A 87 -3.82 3.68 6.31
CA LYS A 87 -3.96 4.84 7.17
C LYS A 87 -2.73 4.95 8.07
N VAL A 88 -2.07 6.09 8.02
CA VAL A 88 -0.88 6.34 8.82
C VAL A 88 -1.20 7.34 9.93
N PRO A 89 -1.17 6.94 11.21
CA PRO A 89 -1.36 7.87 12.32
C PRO A 89 -0.36 9.02 12.24
N GLY A 90 -0.84 10.25 12.40
CA GLY A 90 0.00 11.44 12.31
C GLY A 90 0.11 12.06 10.91
N LEU A 91 -0.29 11.37 9.86
CA LEU A 91 -0.39 11.94 8.52
C LEU A 91 -1.84 12.29 8.18
N ALA A 92 -2.04 13.44 7.53
CA ALA A 92 -3.37 13.88 7.09
C ALA A 92 -3.93 13.02 5.95
N GLN A 93 -3.07 12.31 5.23
CA GLN A 93 -3.40 11.54 4.04
C GLN A 93 -3.05 10.07 4.26
N GLU A 94 -3.87 9.18 3.70
CA GLU A 94 -3.50 7.78 3.57
C GLU A 94 -2.30 7.65 2.62
N GLN A 95 -1.50 6.61 2.84
CA GLN A 95 -0.36 6.29 2.00
C GLN A 95 -0.62 5.01 1.22
N VAL A 96 0.00 4.89 0.06
CA VAL A 96 -0.02 3.62 -0.70
C VAL A 96 1.34 2.98 -0.58
N VAL A 97 1.38 1.79 0.00
CA VAL A 97 2.57 0.93 0.05
C VAL A 97 2.46 -0.10 -1.07
N HIS A 98 3.57 -0.31 -1.76
CA HIS A 98 3.73 -1.37 -2.73
C HIS A 98 4.35 -2.59 -2.05
N VAL A 99 3.82 -3.79 -2.25
CA VAL A 99 4.37 -5.03 -1.72
C VAL A 99 5.00 -5.81 -2.87
N ASP A 100 6.32 -5.85 -2.90
CA ASP A 100 7.09 -6.43 -4.01
C ASP A 100 6.73 -7.89 -4.29
N GLY A 101 6.77 -8.71 -3.27
CA GLY A 101 6.48 -10.15 -3.41
C GLY A 101 5.04 -10.49 -3.83
N MET A 102 4.13 -9.53 -3.87
CA MET A 102 2.77 -9.68 -4.42
C MET A 102 2.68 -9.18 -5.86
N CYS A 103 3.70 -8.48 -6.37
CA CYS A 103 3.70 -7.85 -7.68
C CYS A 103 4.24 -8.81 -8.76
N ASN A 104 3.55 -8.89 -9.89
CA ASN A 104 4.04 -9.57 -11.10
C ASN A 104 4.41 -8.59 -12.21
N GLU A 105 4.58 -7.32 -11.89
CA GLU A 105 4.93 -6.24 -12.82
C GLU A 105 4.04 -6.16 -14.08
N CYS A 106 2.76 -6.50 -13.97
CA CYS A 106 1.83 -6.49 -15.11
C CYS A 106 1.58 -5.08 -15.71
N GLY A 107 1.96 -4.01 -15.00
CA GLY A 107 1.85 -2.64 -15.48
C GLY A 107 0.46 -2.01 -15.38
N ASN A 108 -0.61 -2.72 -14.97
CA ASN A 108 -1.96 -2.17 -14.89
C ASN A 108 -2.02 -0.88 -14.07
N CYS A 109 -1.35 -0.84 -12.93
CA CYS A 109 -1.33 0.34 -12.06
C CYS A 109 -0.69 1.57 -12.75
N ALA A 110 0.24 1.37 -13.68
CA ALA A 110 0.83 2.44 -14.46
C ALA A 110 -0.10 2.89 -15.59
N VAL A 111 -0.74 1.94 -16.29
CA VAL A 111 -1.67 2.24 -17.39
C VAL A 111 -2.86 3.08 -16.90
N PHE A 112 -3.40 2.75 -15.73
CA PHE A 112 -4.56 3.44 -15.15
C PHE A 112 -4.18 4.60 -14.21
N CYS A 113 -2.90 4.91 -14.05
CA CYS A 113 -2.47 6.01 -13.21
C CYS A 113 -2.84 7.37 -13.84
N PRO A 114 -3.72 8.18 -13.21
CA PRO A 114 -4.13 9.47 -13.76
C PRO A 114 -2.98 10.50 -13.77
N TRP A 115 -1.89 10.21 -13.07
CA TRP A 115 -0.70 11.05 -12.96
C TRP A 115 0.46 10.57 -13.86
N SER A 116 0.21 9.60 -14.73
CA SER A 116 1.24 8.98 -15.58
C SER A 116 2.44 8.42 -14.78
N GLY A 117 2.20 8.01 -13.55
CA GLY A 117 3.19 7.38 -12.70
C GLY A 117 3.28 5.87 -12.92
N ARG A 118 4.27 5.26 -12.31
CA ARG A 118 4.47 3.81 -12.27
C ARG A 118 4.40 3.34 -10.81
N PRO A 119 3.18 3.18 -10.23
CA PRO A 119 3.01 2.91 -8.81
C PRO A 119 3.84 1.73 -8.29
N TYR A 120 4.02 0.69 -9.10
CA TYR A 120 4.86 -0.47 -8.75
C TYR A 120 6.38 -0.16 -8.66
N LYS A 121 6.80 1.05 -9.08
CA LYS A 121 8.17 1.57 -8.94
C LYS A 121 8.25 2.82 -8.07
N ASP A 122 7.22 3.66 -8.16
CA ASP A 122 7.26 4.99 -7.57
C ASP A 122 6.82 4.99 -6.10
N LYS A 123 6.01 4.00 -5.67
CA LYS A 123 5.55 3.87 -4.29
C LYS A 123 6.65 3.36 -3.36
N LEU A 124 6.53 3.68 -2.06
CA LEU A 124 7.40 3.07 -1.07
C LEU A 124 7.14 1.56 -1.07
N THR A 125 8.17 0.78 -1.33
CA THR A 125 8.06 -0.67 -1.53
C THR A 125 8.40 -1.43 -0.25
N LEU A 126 7.53 -2.34 0.16
CA LEU A 126 7.81 -3.33 1.18
C LEU A 126 8.42 -4.57 0.50
N PHE A 127 9.60 -4.96 0.92
CA PHE A 127 10.26 -6.19 0.50
C PHE A 127 10.12 -7.28 1.56
N TRP A 128 10.05 -8.53 1.13
CA TRP A 128 9.99 -9.67 2.03
C TRP A 128 11.36 -10.31 2.28
N SER A 129 12.29 -10.13 1.35
CA SER A 129 13.66 -10.65 1.48
C SER A 129 14.71 -9.61 1.09
N ALA A 130 15.94 -9.86 1.54
CA ALA A 130 17.09 -9.05 1.15
C ALA A 130 17.42 -9.23 -0.33
N GLU A 131 17.24 -10.44 -0.85
CA GLU A 131 17.46 -10.79 -2.25
C GLU A 131 16.52 -9.98 -3.17
N ASP A 132 15.23 -9.87 -2.82
CA ASP A 132 14.25 -9.09 -3.58
C ASP A 132 14.63 -7.60 -3.56
N MET A 133 15.01 -7.09 -2.39
CA MET A 133 15.42 -5.70 -2.26
C MET A 133 16.70 -5.41 -3.05
N ASP A 134 17.68 -6.33 -3.04
CA ASP A 134 18.94 -6.15 -3.74
C ASP A 134 18.78 -6.28 -5.27
N ALA A 135 17.81 -7.07 -5.72
CA ALA A 135 17.46 -7.21 -7.14
C ALA A 135 16.61 -6.03 -7.67
N SER A 136 16.09 -5.18 -6.79
CA SER A 136 15.23 -4.05 -7.13
C SER A 136 15.95 -2.71 -6.96
N GLU A 137 15.63 -1.74 -7.80
CA GLU A 137 16.03 -0.34 -7.65
C GLU A 137 15.00 0.52 -6.89
N ASN A 138 13.86 -0.07 -6.53
CA ASN A 138 12.78 0.65 -5.87
C ASN A 138 13.20 1.17 -4.50
N ARG A 139 12.71 2.36 -4.16
CA ARG A 139 12.77 2.86 -2.79
C ARG A 139 11.85 2.01 -1.92
N GLY A 140 12.32 1.64 -0.76
CA GLY A 140 11.51 0.76 0.07
C GLY A 140 12.15 0.39 1.37
N PHE A 141 11.57 -0.58 2.02
CA PHE A 141 12.02 -1.05 3.32
C PHE A 141 11.82 -2.56 3.48
N LEU A 142 12.60 -3.12 4.36
CA LEU A 142 12.64 -4.53 4.71
C LEU A 142 12.84 -4.65 6.22
N PRO A 143 12.03 -5.44 6.95
CA PRO A 143 12.30 -5.73 8.36
C PRO A 143 13.59 -6.55 8.48
N VAL A 144 14.48 -6.14 9.39
CA VAL A 144 15.74 -6.83 9.70
C VAL A 144 15.93 -6.90 11.20
N GLU A 145 16.91 -7.66 11.66
CA GLU A 145 17.28 -7.67 13.08
C GLU A 145 17.73 -6.27 13.49
N GLY A 146 17.11 -5.73 14.53
CA GLY A 146 17.42 -4.39 15.06
C GLY A 146 16.69 -3.22 14.38
N GLY A 147 15.71 -3.49 13.48
CA GLY A 147 14.90 -2.42 12.88
C GLY A 147 14.47 -2.67 11.44
N PHE A 148 14.64 -1.67 10.60
CA PHE A 148 14.29 -1.73 9.19
C PHE A 148 15.47 -1.27 8.33
N ARG A 149 15.83 -2.08 7.33
CA ARG A 149 16.68 -1.65 6.24
C ARG A 149 15.81 -0.80 5.30
N VAL A 150 16.21 0.45 5.10
CA VAL A 150 15.44 1.41 4.29
C VAL A 150 16.32 1.98 3.19
N ARG A 151 15.83 1.94 1.97
CA ARG A 151 16.43 2.55 0.78
C ARG A 151 15.59 3.74 0.33
N LEU A 152 16.20 4.91 0.29
CA LEU A 152 15.63 6.14 -0.24
C LEU A 152 16.56 6.73 -1.31
N ALA A 153 16.13 7.79 -1.97
CA ALA A 153 16.98 8.52 -2.91
C ALA A 153 18.22 9.13 -2.25
N SER A 154 18.16 9.41 -0.94
CA SER A 154 19.27 9.93 -0.13
C SER A 154 20.31 8.88 0.27
N GLY A 155 20.01 7.61 0.11
CA GLY A 155 20.88 6.50 0.49
C GLY A 155 20.13 5.34 1.12
N GLU A 156 20.89 4.37 1.61
CA GLU A 156 20.40 3.15 2.23
C GLU A 156 21.04 2.96 3.60
N GLY A 157 20.27 2.48 4.56
CA GLY A 157 20.75 2.20 5.92
C GLY A 157 19.77 1.34 6.73
N VAL A 158 20.18 0.96 7.93
CA VAL A 158 19.32 0.30 8.92
C VAL A 158 18.92 1.33 9.98
N TYR A 159 17.62 1.39 10.27
CA TYR A 159 17.04 2.41 11.12
C TYR A 159 16.15 1.77 12.18
N ASP A 160 16.28 2.26 13.39
CA ASP A 160 15.31 2.02 14.45
C ASP A 160 14.18 3.04 14.30
N VAL A 161 13.02 2.59 13.83
CA VAL A 161 11.87 3.49 13.55
C VAL A 161 11.15 3.98 14.81
N ASP A 162 11.45 3.40 15.98
CA ASP A 162 10.94 3.88 17.27
C ASP A 162 11.70 5.12 17.75
N ASP A 163 12.94 5.31 17.30
CA ASP A 163 13.66 6.55 17.51
C ASP A 163 13.20 7.63 16.51
N ALA A 164 12.55 8.66 17.01
CA ALA A 164 12.12 9.80 16.19
C ALA A 164 13.31 10.57 15.57
N ALA A 165 14.51 10.42 16.12
CA ALA A 165 15.74 11.06 15.64
C ALA A 165 16.57 10.15 14.71
N CYS A 166 16.03 9.04 14.25
CA CYS A 166 16.75 8.06 13.43
C CYS A 166 17.26 8.58 12.06
N GLY A 167 16.86 9.80 11.66
CA GLY A 167 17.30 10.42 10.42
C GLY A 167 16.46 10.11 9.18
N LEU A 168 15.39 9.30 9.32
CA LEU A 168 14.41 9.11 8.27
C LEU A 168 13.48 10.33 8.14
N PRO A 169 12.99 10.66 6.92
CA PRO A 169 11.85 11.55 6.77
C PRO A 169 10.66 11.07 7.61
N GLU A 170 9.98 11.99 8.28
CA GLU A 170 8.94 11.65 9.25
C GLU A 170 7.79 10.85 8.62
N ASP A 171 7.37 11.21 7.42
CA ASP A 171 6.33 10.52 6.66
C ASP A 171 6.72 9.06 6.34
N VAL A 172 7.97 8.81 5.98
CA VAL A 172 8.50 7.45 5.75
C VAL A 172 8.53 6.67 7.06
N ARG A 173 9.08 7.24 8.13
CA ARG A 173 9.15 6.62 9.45
C ARG A 173 7.76 6.22 9.95
N LEU A 174 6.80 7.17 9.93
CA LEU A 174 5.42 6.91 10.35
C LEU A 174 4.74 5.85 9.49
N THR A 175 5.00 5.84 8.19
CA THR A 175 4.48 4.82 7.27
C THR A 175 4.99 3.42 7.64
N ILE A 176 6.29 3.28 7.94
CA ILE A 176 6.89 2.01 8.36
C ILE A 176 6.32 1.57 9.72
N CYS A 177 6.20 2.49 10.68
CA CYS A 177 5.56 2.21 11.96
C CYS A 177 4.12 1.71 11.77
N ALA A 178 3.32 2.38 10.94
CA ALA A 178 1.95 1.97 10.66
C ALA A 178 1.89 0.57 10.02
N VAL A 179 2.79 0.27 9.07
CA VAL A 179 2.87 -1.08 8.48
C VAL A 179 3.18 -2.13 9.55
N ARG A 180 4.13 -1.87 10.44
CA ARG A 180 4.49 -2.78 11.54
C ARG A 180 3.32 -3.02 12.49
N ASP A 181 2.70 -1.93 12.94
CA ASP A 181 1.78 -1.96 14.08
C ASP A 181 0.34 -2.31 13.69
N ASP A 182 -0.13 -1.77 12.56
CA ASP A 182 -1.53 -1.91 12.12
C ASP A 182 -1.70 -2.85 10.91
N TYR A 183 -0.65 -3.05 10.12
CA TYR A 183 -0.67 -3.83 8.88
C TYR A 183 0.39 -4.93 8.85
N GLY A 184 0.76 -5.45 10.03
CA GLY A 184 1.80 -6.48 10.19
C GLY A 184 1.61 -7.72 9.31
N TYR A 185 0.38 -8.01 8.87
CA TYR A 185 0.10 -9.08 7.92
C TYR A 185 0.77 -8.88 6.54
N LEU A 186 1.18 -7.65 6.20
CA LEU A 186 1.93 -7.37 4.99
C LEU A 186 3.40 -7.78 5.10
N LEU A 187 3.94 -7.82 6.32
CA LEU A 187 5.34 -8.18 6.62
C LEU A 187 5.56 -9.69 6.60
N ALA A 188 4.51 -10.45 6.81
CA ALA A 188 4.60 -11.88 7.02
C ALA A 188 4.48 -12.66 5.71
N ARG A 189 5.43 -13.53 5.52
CA ARG A 189 5.24 -14.83 4.86
C ARG A 189 5.70 -15.93 5.73
#